data_dfdbf283cfb3a7cd079d9cb4025911d4
#
_entry.id   dfdbf283cfb3a7cd079d9cb4025911d4
#
_cell.length_a   1.000
_cell.length_b   1.000
_cell.length_c   1.000
_cell.angle_alpha   90.00
_cell.angle_beta   90.00
_cell.angle_gamma   90.00
#
_symmetry.space_group_name_H-M   'P 1'
#
loop_
_entity.id
_entity.type
_entity.pdbx_description
1 polymer ?
#
loop_
_entity_poly.entity_id
_entity_poly.type
_entity_poly.pdbx_seq_one_letter_code
_entity_poly.pdbx_strand_id
1 'polypeptide(L)'
;GMMVDRDDIAHLLGLTKSFKSFKYSVKIILRHMVDRLRYGRGTRLVMGNALVSRLLLSLTERKVSILTQTTLESLLRDERGVHGVVLTQGGERRTLTVRGGVVLASGGFNRHGAKRAQMLPGASVTWCPAAPGHTGAALDLALGVGARFGASSLDAPAERAAQPVLSHAFWAPVSMRKRVDGTTAVFPHFIMDRGKPGMITLNQNGERFLNESTSYHLFGLAMQAANASSPCIPAWLVCDAAALKRYGLGMIRPGAEPGKSIAPYLADGYLTQAANIPELAIKLGVDSAVLARTIATFNAAAEQGVDAAFQRGATGYQRNNGDATQGGKNPCLGPLVAAPFFAIRLYPGDIGASTGLLTDTAGRVLDESNAPISGLYAVGNDMQSIMGGTYPGPGITIGPGLTFAYLAARDAVKRAVA
;
A
#
# COMPACT_ATOMS: atom_id res chain seq x y z
N GLY A 1 16.45 -6.38 -8.62
CA GLY A 1 17.42 -5.31 -8.48
C GLY A 1 18.10 -5.36 -7.12
N MET A 2 19.05 -4.44 -6.89
CA MET A 2 19.68 -4.28 -5.57
C MET A 2 18.67 -3.65 -4.60
N MET A 3 18.45 -4.27 -3.43
CA MET A 3 17.66 -3.66 -2.38
C MET A 3 18.49 -2.62 -1.64
N VAL A 4 17.91 -1.45 -1.42
CA VAL A 4 18.55 -0.30 -0.78
C VAL A 4 17.65 0.27 0.32
N ASP A 5 18.24 0.75 1.39
CA ASP A 5 17.55 1.51 2.44
C ASP A 5 17.76 3.02 2.27
N ARG A 6 17.28 3.80 3.22
CA ARG A 6 17.34 5.28 3.16
C ARG A 6 18.78 5.79 3.15
N ASP A 7 19.67 5.19 3.93
CA ASP A 7 21.07 5.60 4.02
C ASP A 7 21.84 5.22 2.76
N ASP A 8 21.57 4.03 2.21
CA ASP A 8 22.10 3.62 0.92
C ASP A 8 21.77 4.61 -0.19
N ILE A 9 20.49 5.04 -0.25
CA ILE A 9 20.02 6.01 -1.25
C ILE A 9 20.80 7.32 -1.09
N ALA A 10 20.98 7.82 0.13
CA ALA A 10 21.74 9.03 0.39
C ALA A 10 23.19 8.92 -0.12
N HIS A 11 23.86 7.79 0.14
CA HIS A 11 25.21 7.54 -0.34
C HIS A 11 25.30 7.36 -1.85
N LEU A 12 24.35 6.65 -2.46
CA LEU A 12 24.29 6.48 -3.93
C LEU A 12 24.09 7.80 -4.65
N LEU A 13 23.18 8.66 -4.15
CA LEU A 13 22.97 10.01 -4.69
C LEU A 13 24.15 10.96 -4.44
N GLY A 14 24.91 10.70 -3.36
CA GLY A 14 26.12 11.43 -2.99
C GLY A 14 27.43 10.85 -3.56
N LEU A 15 27.36 9.87 -4.46
CA LEU A 15 28.52 9.10 -4.95
C LEU A 15 29.66 9.97 -5.47
N THR A 16 29.35 11.04 -6.17
CA THR A 16 30.33 12.00 -6.73
C THR A 16 30.62 13.19 -5.82
N LYS A 17 29.91 13.33 -4.69
CA LYS A 17 30.00 14.49 -3.80
C LYS A 17 30.95 14.30 -2.63
N SER A 18 31.29 13.06 -2.27
CA SER A 18 32.09 12.75 -1.09
C SER A 18 32.78 11.39 -1.25
N PHE A 19 34.07 11.34 -0.88
CA PHE A 19 34.86 10.09 -0.89
C PHE A 19 34.24 9.01 0.01
N LYS A 20 33.63 9.40 1.14
CA LYS A 20 32.90 8.48 2.03
C LYS A 20 31.72 7.84 1.29
N SER A 21 30.92 8.62 0.60
CA SER A 21 29.78 8.12 -0.20
C SER A 21 30.23 7.27 -1.38
N PHE A 22 31.31 7.65 -2.04
CA PHE A 22 31.93 6.85 -3.11
C PHE A 22 32.33 5.45 -2.59
N LYS A 23 33.15 5.40 -1.55
CA LYS A 23 33.59 4.13 -0.95
C LYS A 23 32.45 3.24 -0.52
N TYR A 24 31.43 3.82 0.12
CA TYR A 24 30.24 3.10 0.57
C TYR A 24 29.45 2.54 -0.62
N SER A 25 29.16 3.37 -1.63
CA SER A 25 28.40 2.97 -2.81
C SER A 25 29.10 1.88 -3.62
N VAL A 26 30.41 2.01 -3.83
CA VAL A 26 31.22 0.99 -4.51
C VAL A 26 31.13 -0.34 -3.77
N LYS A 27 31.25 -0.32 -2.42
CA LYS A 27 31.17 -1.53 -1.60
C LYS A 27 29.82 -2.26 -1.77
N ILE A 28 28.69 -1.54 -1.74
CA ILE A 28 27.37 -2.19 -1.86
C ILE A 28 27.09 -2.67 -3.30
N ILE A 29 27.58 -1.94 -4.31
CA ILE A 29 27.47 -2.35 -5.71
C ILE A 29 28.29 -3.59 -5.99
N LEU A 30 29.56 -3.63 -5.58
CA LEU A 30 30.42 -4.81 -5.73
C LEU A 30 29.85 -6.02 -5.02
N ARG A 31 29.36 -5.86 -3.78
CA ARG A 31 28.68 -6.94 -3.07
C ARG A 31 27.49 -7.46 -3.89
N HIS A 32 26.65 -6.58 -4.41
CA HIS A 32 25.51 -6.98 -5.22
C HIS A 32 25.92 -7.74 -6.50
N MET A 33 27.02 -7.32 -7.15
CA MET A 33 27.55 -8.00 -8.33
C MET A 33 28.04 -9.42 -7.97
N VAL A 34 28.80 -9.56 -6.88
CA VAL A 34 29.25 -10.87 -6.40
C VAL A 34 28.07 -11.76 -6.02
N ASP A 35 27.08 -11.21 -5.32
CA ASP A 35 25.85 -11.95 -4.99
C ASP A 35 25.15 -12.46 -6.24
N ARG A 36 25.03 -11.63 -7.27
CA ARG A 36 24.41 -12.02 -8.54
C ARG A 36 25.19 -13.11 -9.26
N LEU A 37 26.50 -13.06 -9.27
CA LEU A 37 27.34 -14.09 -9.87
C LEU A 37 27.20 -15.43 -9.13
N ARG A 38 27.14 -15.39 -7.79
CA ARG A 38 27.14 -16.60 -6.95
C ARG A 38 25.75 -17.22 -6.79
N TYR A 39 24.71 -16.39 -6.69
CA TYR A 39 23.34 -16.83 -6.34
C TYR A 39 22.28 -16.47 -7.39
N GLY A 40 22.65 -15.90 -8.52
CA GLY A 40 21.72 -15.43 -9.56
C GLY A 40 20.91 -14.17 -9.17
N ARG A 41 20.99 -13.74 -7.90
CA ARG A 41 20.25 -12.58 -7.35
C ARG A 41 21.03 -11.90 -6.24
N GLY A 42 20.67 -10.65 -5.91
CA GLY A 42 21.19 -10.01 -4.70
C GLY A 42 20.65 -10.68 -3.43
N THR A 43 21.50 -10.89 -2.45
CA THR A 43 21.15 -11.54 -1.17
C THR A 43 20.86 -10.55 -0.04
N ARG A 44 21.22 -9.27 -0.22
CA ARG A 44 20.91 -8.24 0.77
C ARG A 44 19.42 -7.97 0.81
N LEU A 45 18.83 -8.03 1.98
CA LEU A 45 17.42 -7.73 2.25
C LEU A 45 17.32 -6.54 3.18
N VAL A 46 16.36 -5.65 2.93
CA VAL A 46 16.12 -4.44 3.74
C VAL A 46 14.64 -4.29 4.07
N MET A 47 14.32 -3.43 5.05
CA MET A 47 12.96 -3.10 5.46
C MET A 47 12.09 -4.35 5.75
N GLY A 48 10.89 -4.43 5.21
CA GLY A 48 9.95 -5.54 5.43
C GLY A 48 10.51 -6.90 5.00
N ASN A 49 11.29 -6.96 3.91
CA ASN A 49 11.95 -8.21 3.49
C ASN A 49 12.98 -8.70 4.53
N ALA A 50 13.72 -7.79 5.16
CA ALA A 50 14.68 -8.15 6.22
C ALA A 50 13.94 -8.68 7.46
N LEU A 51 12.83 -8.04 7.86
CA LEU A 51 12.00 -8.48 8.98
C LEU A 51 11.45 -9.90 8.76
N VAL A 52 10.79 -10.12 7.62
CA VAL A 52 10.21 -11.43 7.29
C VAL A 52 11.28 -12.52 7.21
N SER A 53 12.44 -12.21 6.61
CA SER A 53 13.55 -13.17 6.52
C SER A 53 14.16 -13.51 7.87
N ARG A 54 14.22 -12.55 8.79
CA ARG A 54 14.66 -12.81 10.17
C ARG A 54 13.71 -13.72 10.92
N LEU A 55 12.41 -13.50 10.76
CA LEU A 55 11.39 -14.39 11.35
C LEU A 55 11.44 -15.79 10.72
N LEU A 56 11.60 -15.89 9.39
CA LEU A 56 11.75 -17.17 8.70
C LEU A 56 13.00 -17.94 9.17
N LEU A 57 14.13 -17.25 9.32
CA LEU A 57 15.36 -17.85 9.89
C LEU A 57 15.08 -18.42 11.28
N SER A 58 14.43 -17.65 12.15
CA SER A 58 14.07 -18.10 13.49
C SER A 58 13.15 -19.33 13.49
N LEU A 59 12.21 -19.45 12.56
CA LEU A 59 11.39 -20.66 12.38
C LEU A 59 12.24 -21.85 11.95
N THR A 60 13.16 -21.64 11.00
CA THR A 60 14.06 -22.69 10.50
C THR A 60 14.99 -23.21 11.60
N GLU A 61 15.61 -22.31 12.38
CA GLU A 61 16.48 -22.66 13.51
C GLU A 61 15.75 -23.47 14.58
N ARG A 62 14.45 -23.19 14.77
CA ARG A 62 13.57 -23.91 15.71
C ARG A 62 12.90 -25.14 15.10
N LYS A 63 13.22 -25.48 13.87
CA LYS A 63 12.67 -26.62 13.13
C LYS A 63 11.12 -26.62 13.09
N VAL A 64 10.52 -25.43 13.00
CA VAL A 64 9.08 -25.30 12.82
C VAL A 64 8.73 -25.77 11.41
N SER A 65 7.80 -26.70 11.30
CA SER A 65 7.35 -27.23 10.00
C SER A 65 6.61 -26.16 9.19
N ILE A 66 7.06 -25.91 7.97
CA ILE A 66 6.43 -25.01 7.02
C ILE A 66 5.91 -25.84 5.84
N LEU A 67 4.60 -25.97 5.74
CA LEU A 67 3.94 -26.72 4.67
C LEU A 67 3.63 -25.75 3.52
N THR A 68 4.41 -25.85 2.45
CA THR A 68 4.17 -25.10 1.20
C THR A 68 3.24 -25.88 0.27
N GLN A 69 2.60 -25.16 -0.68
CA GLN A 69 1.64 -25.76 -1.62
C GLN A 69 0.52 -26.54 -0.92
N THR A 70 0.08 -25.99 0.22
CA THR A 70 -0.92 -26.60 1.10
C THR A 70 -2.12 -25.70 1.22
N THR A 71 -3.30 -26.23 0.96
CA THR A 71 -4.57 -25.50 1.08
C THR A 71 -5.29 -25.95 2.34
N LEU A 72 -5.74 -24.98 3.14
CA LEU A 72 -6.65 -25.21 4.26
C LEU A 72 -8.07 -25.34 3.71
N GLU A 73 -8.71 -26.52 3.90
CA GLU A 73 -10.05 -26.83 3.38
C GLU A 73 -11.16 -26.64 4.41
N SER A 74 -10.91 -27.01 5.66
CA SER A 74 -11.89 -26.83 6.73
C SER A 74 -11.25 -26.75 8.10
N LEU A 75 -11.98 -26.11 9.01
CA LEU A 75 -11.74 -26.13 10.44
C LEU A 75 -12.62 -27.21 11.07
N LEU A 76 -12.06 -28.01 11.98
CA LEU A 76 -12.78 -29.02 12.72
C LEU A 76 -13.14 -28.45 14.11
N ARG A 77 -14.44 -28.27 14.34
CA ARG A 77 -14.99 -27.72 15.59
C ARG A 77 -15.96 -28.72 16.25
N ASP A 78 -15.84 -28.87 17.56
CA ASP A 78 -16.79 -29.57 18.43
C ASP A 78 -17.22 -28.64 19.59
N GLU A 79 -17.85 -29.18 20.62
CA GLU A 79 -18.27 -28.45 21.81
C GLU A 79 -17.09 -27.83 22.58
N ARG A 80 -15.91 -28.39 22.49
CA ARG A 80 -14.66 -27.88 23.11
C ARG A 80 -13.97 -26.80 22.30
N GLY A 81 -14.44 -26.52 21.06
CA GLY A 81 -13.90 -25.53 20.15
C GLY A 81 -13.19 -26.13 18.94
N VAL A 82 -12.34 -25.33 18.30
CA VAL A 82 -11.54 -25.77 17.16
C VAL A 82 -10.38 -26.64 17.66
N HIS A 83 -10.36 -27.90 17.18
CA HIS A 83 -9.41 -28.93 17.59
C HIS A 83 -8.62 -29.54 16.43
N GLY A 84 -8.90 -29.15 15.18
CA GLY A 84 -8.22 -29.68 14.02
C GLY A 84 -8.49 -28.90 12.75
N VAL A 85 -7.78 -29.31 11.71
CA VAL A 85 -7.90 -28.78 10.36
C VAL A 85 -7.82 -29.90 9.33
N VAL A 86 -8.50 -29.71 8.19
CA VAL A 86 -8.32 -30.54 7.01
C VAL A 86 -7.50 -29.74 6.00
N LEU A 87 -6.44 -30.33 5.51
CA LEU A 87 -5.50 -29.75 4.56
C LEU A 87 -5.43 -30.61 3.30
N THR A 88 -5.18 -29.97 2.15
CA THR A 88 -4.79 -30.66 0.91
C THR A 88 -3.40 -30.22 0.50
N GLN A 89 -2.52 -31.18 0.28
CA GLN A 89 -1.17 -30.99 -0.20
C GLN A 89 -0.84 -32.02 -1.29
N GLY A 90 -0.45 -31.54 -2.48
CA GLY A 90 -0.15 -32.42 -3.60
C GLY A 90 -1.31 -33.34 -4.06
N GLY A 91 -2.56 -32.91 -3.83
CA GLY A 91 -3.77 -33.70 -4.10
C GLY A 91 -4.17 -34.65 -2.97
N GLU A 92 -3.35 -34.86 -1.97
CA GLU A 92 -3.68 -35.67 -0.78
C GLU A 92 -4.34 -34.86 0.30
N ARG A 93 -5.46 -35.36 0.80
CA ARG A 93 -6.20 -34.78 1.90
C ARG A 93 -5.70 -35.33 3.23
N ARG A 94 -5.41 -34.44 4.18
CA ARG A 94 -4.88 -34.79 5.50
C ARG A 94 -5.64 -34.08 6.59
N THR A 95 -5.91 -34.77 7.69
CA THR A 95 -6.46 -34.19 8.91
C THR A 95 -5.34 -34.02 9.93
N LEU A 96 -5.21 -32.81 10.47
CA LEU A 96 -4.29 -32.53 11.57
C LEU A 96 -5.07 -32.12 12.81
N THR A 97 -4.82 -32.81 13.93
CA THR A 97 -5.30 -32.42 15.24
C THR A 97 -4.38 -31.35 15.83
N VAL A 98 -4.96 -30.32 16.43
CA VAL A 98 -4.24 -29.23 17.05
C VAL A 98 -4.58 -29.13 18.55
N ARG A 99 -3.56 -28.98 19.40
CA ARG A 99 -3.75 -28.87 20.85
C ARG A 99 -4.07 -27.43 21.27
N GLY A 100 -3.29 -26.47 20.78
CA GLY A 100 -3.44 -25.06 21.14
C GLY A 100 -4.51 -24.33 20.34
N GLY A 101 -4.76 -24.75 19.09
CA GLY A 101 -5.72 -24.12 18.20
C GLY A 101 -5.12 -23.73 16.85
N VAL A 102 -5.86 -22.95 16.08
CA VAL A 102 -5.53 -22.47 14.74
C VAL A 102 -5.47 -20.95 14.75
N VAL A 103 -4.39 -20.39 14.22
CA VAL A 103 -4.23 -18.94 14.02
C VAL A 103 -4.38 -18.61 12.55
N LEU A 104 -5.39 -17.84 12.20
CA LEU A 104 -5.63 -17.35 10.84
C LEU A 104 -4.78 -16.09 10.61
N ALA A 105 -3.93 -16.12 9.57
CA ALA A 105 -3.01 -15.04 9.23
C ALA A 105 -2.83 -14.93 7.70
N SER A 106 -3.92 -15.13 6.94
CA SER A 106 -3.90 -15.23 5.47
C SER A 106 -3.88 -13.88 4.74
N GLY A 107 -4.08 -12.78 5.47
CA GLY A 107 -3.94 -11.42 4.95
C GLY A 107 -5.23 -10.76 4.46
N GLY A 108 -6.39 -11.35 4.74
CA GLY A 108 -7.70 -10.78 4.43
C GLY A 108 -8.22 -11.10 3.03
N PHE A 109 -9.18 -10.29 2.53
CA PHE A 109 -9.98 -10.61 1.34
C PHE A 109 -9.80 -9.65 0.15
N ASN A 110 -8.77 -8.82 0.13
CA ASN A 110 -8.60 -7.75 -0.86
C ASN A 110 -8.59 -8.22 -2.33
N ARG A 111 -8.30 -9.48 -2.57
CA ARG A 111 -8.30 -10.09 -3.91
C ARG A 111 -9.56 -10.89 -4.22
N HIS A 112 -10.53 -10.92 -3.32
CA HIS A 112 -11.80 -11.62 -3.54
C HIS A 112 -12.84 -10.70 -4.17
N GLY A 113 -13.17 -10.91 -5.44
CA GLY A 113 -14.04 -10.00 -6.21
C GLY A 113 -15.43 -9.76 -5.59
N ALA A 114 -16.12 -10.81 -5.16
CA ALA A 114 -17.45 -10.70 -4.59
C ALA A 114 -17.44 -9.98 -3.21
N LYS A 115 -16.49 -10.33 -2.32
CA LYS A 115 -16.37 -9.65 -1.02
C LYS A 115 -16.01 -8.16 -1.19
N ARG A 116 -15.18 -7.83 -2.18
CA ARG A 116 -14.90 -6.42 -2.50
C ARG A 116 -16.13 -5.68 -2.98
N ALA A 117 -16.91 -6.26 -3.88
CA ALA A 117 -18.13 -5.62 -4.39
C ALA A 117 -19.09 -5.29 -3.24
N GLN A 118 -19.19 -6.15 -2.24
CA GLN A 118 -20.03 -5.97 -1.07
C GLN A 118 -19.45 -4.96 -0.07
N MET A 119 -18.15 -5.08 0.26
CA MET A 119 -17.52 -4.39 1.39
C MET A 119 -16.70 -3.16 0.99
N LEU A 120 -16.27 -3.07 -0.27
CA LEU A 120 -15.47 -1.97 -0.82
C LEU A 120 -16.12 -1.46 -2.12
N PRO A 121 -17.36 -0.96 -2.07
CA PRO A 121 -18.07 -0.53 -3.26
C PRO A 121 -17.30 0.57 -3.99
N GLY A 122 -17.27 0.51 -5.32
CA GLY A 122 -16.55 1.47 -6.17
C GLY A 122 -15.04 1.24 -6.29
N ALA A 123 -14.47 0.27 -5.55
CA ALA A 123 -13.04 -0.05 -5.64
C ALA A 123 -12.79 -1.32 -6.46
N SER A 124 -12.17 -1.18 -7.62
CA SER A 124 -11.83 -2.32 -8.48
C SER A 124 -10.73 -3.20 -7.86
N VAL A 125 -10.88 -4.52 -7.99
CA VAL A 125 -9.83 -5.48 -7.60
C VAL A 125 -8.54 -5.30 -8.41
N THR A 126 -8.64 -4.73 -9.62
CA THR A 126 -7.48 -4.45 -10.48
C THR A 126 -6.58 -3.34 -9.93
N TRP A 127 -7.10 -2.50 -9.03
CA TRP A 127 -6.37 -1.42 -8.38
C TRP A 127 -5.66 -1.85 -7.10
N CYS A 128 -5.81 -3.11 -6.70
CA CYS A 128 -5.23 -3.63 -5.46
C CYS A 128 -3.82 -4.18 -5.71
N PRO A 129 -2.75 -3.61 -5.13
CA PRO A 129 -1.40 -4.15 -5.21
C PRO A 129 -1.12 -5.28 -4.20
N ALA A 130 -2.11 -5.67 -3.39
CA ALA A 130 -1.95 -6.75 -2.42
C ALA A 130 -1.60 -8.09 -3.09
N ALA A 131 -0.98 -8.99 -2.33
CA ALA A 131 -0.61 -10.31 -2.82
C ALA A 131 -1.83 -11.09 -3.35
N PRO A 132 -1.66 -11.87 -4.43
CA PRO A 132 -2.78 -12.65 -5.00
C PRO A 132 -3.46 -13.61 -4.02
N GLY A 133 -2.75 -14.06 -2.98
CA GLY A 133 -3.27 -14.98 -1.96
C GLY A 133 -4.24 -14.35 -0.95
N HIS A 134 -4.49 -13.04 -0.98
CA HIS A 134 -5.47 -12.40 -0.09
C HIS A 134 -6.91 -12.64 -0.58
N THR A 135 -7.29 -13.91 -0.64
CA THR A 135 -8.56 -14.36 -1.23
C THR A 135 -9.73 -14.43 -0.25
N GLY A 136 -9.46 -14.23 1.05
CA GLY A 136 -10.47 -14.36 2.09
C GLY A 136 -10.91 -15.79 2.39
N ALA A 137 -10.18 -16.79 1.92
CA ALA A 137 -10.53 -18.20 2.18
C ALA A 137 -10.53 -18.55 3.67
N ALA A 138 -9.57 -18.07 4.44
CA ALA A 138 -9.54 -18.27 5.89
C ALA A 138 -10.72 -17.57 6.59
N LEU A 139 -11.16 -16.43 6.09
CA LEU A 139 -12.36 -15.74 6.57
C LEU A 139 -13.61 -16.61 6.35
N ASP A 140 -13.79 -17.19 5.14
CA ASP A 140 -14.93 -18.05 4.84
C ASP A 140 -14.97 -19.28 5.74
N LEU A 141 -13.81 -19.89 5.98
CA LEU A 141 -13.71 -21.04 6.88
C LEU A 141 -14.08 -20.69 8.34
N ALA A 142 -13.66 -19.52 8.80
CA ALA A 142 -14.02 -19.04 10.14
C ALA A 142 -15.54 -18.76 10.26
N LEU A 143 -16.12 -18.10 9.26
CA LEU A 143 -17.57 -17.86 9.21
C LEU A 143 -18.35 -19.17 9.19
N GLY A 144 -17.87 -20.19 8.45
CA GLY A 144 -18.46 -21.52 8.41
C GLY A 144 -18.49 -22.26 9.76
N VAL A 145 -17.66 -21.86 10.71
CA VAL A 145 -17.68 -22.39 12.08
C VAL A 145 -18.28 -21.40 13.09
N GLY A 146 -19.08 -20.44 12.63
CA GLY A 146 -19.83 -19.51 13.47
C GLY A 146 -19.04 -18.30 13.97
N ALA A 147 -17.95 -17.94 13.31
CA ALA A 147 -17.23 -16.71 13.61
C ALA A 147 -18.03 -15.47 13.19
N ARG A 148 -17.90 -14.39 13.94
CA ARG A 148 -18.50 -13.10 13.62
C ARG A 148 -17.52 -12.26 12.80
N PHE A 149 -18.03 -11.71 11.68
CA PHE A 149 -17.33 -10.68 10.93
C PHE A 149 -17.42 -9.34 11.66
N GLY A 150 -16.32 -8.61 11.70
CA GLY A 150 -16.30 -7.29 12.31
C GLY A 150 -17.34 -6.39 11.65
N ALA A 151 -18.06 -5.64 12.48
CA ALA A 151 -19.09 -4.75 12.01
C ALA A 151 -18.59 -3.91 10.84
N SER A 152 -19.13 -4.17 9.68
CA SER A 152 -19.26 -3.12 8.72
C SER A 152 -20.06 -2.03 9.43
N SER A 153 -19.72 -0.80 9.22
CA SER A 153 -20.47 0.36 9.70
C SER A 153 -21.96 0.36 9.36
N LEU A 154 -22.36 -0.50 8.45
CA LEU A 154 -23.76 -0.69 8.04
C LEU A 154 -24.60 -1.33 9.14
N ASP A 155 -23.97 -2.10 10.07
CA ASP A 155 -24.66 -2.77 11.16
C ASP A 155 -24.34 -2.17 12.54
N ALA A 156 -23.53 -1.08 12.59
CA ALA A 156 -23.26 -0.42 13.86
C ALA A 156 -24.50 0.30 14.36
N PRO A 157 -24.84 0.21 15.68
CA PRO A 157 -25.88 1.03 16.26
C PRO A 157 -25.69 2.50 15.92
N ALA A 158 -26.79 3.24 15.70
CA ALA A 158 -26.80 4.64 15.30
C ALA A 158 -25.89 5.55 16.16
N GLU A 159 -25.65 5.19 17.42
CA GLU A 159 -24.75 5.86 18.36
C GLU A 159 -23.26 5.74 17.96
N ARG A 160 -22.86 4.72 17.22
CA ARG A 160 -21.53 4.58 16.61
C ARG A 160 -21.44 5.15 15.19
N ALA A 161 -22.58 5.35 14.56
CA ALA A 161 -22.64 5.97 13.21
C ALA A 161 -22.26 7.46 13.23
N ALA A 162 -22.23 8.10 14.37
CA ALA A 162 -21.75 9.47 14.55
C ALA A 162 -20.20 9.60 14.48
N GLN A 163 -19.47 8.50 14.58
CA GLN A 163 -18.04 8.50 14.19
C GLN A 163 -17.97 8.13 12.72
N PRO A 164 -17.31 8.96 11.86
CA PRO A 164 -17.14 8.58 10.48
C PRO A 164 -16.47 7.22 10.44
N VAL A 165 -17.13 6.27 9.81
CA VAL A 165 -16.52 5.00 9.49
C VAL A 165 -15.40 5.26 8.57
N LEU A 166 -14.25 5.20 9.10
CA LEU A 166 -13.12 5.82 8.48
C LEU A 166 -12.69 5.02 7.27
N SER A 167 -12.93 3.72 7.21
CA SER A 167 -12.78 2.97 5.98
C SER A 167 -12.76 1.46 6.19
N HIS A 168 -13.30 0.72 5.27
CA HIS A 168 -13.19 -0.74 5.24
C HIS A 168 -11.87 -1.25 4.65
N ALA A 169 -11.03 -0.36 4.16
CA ALA A 169 -9.72 -0.68 3.61
C ALA A 169 -8.68 0.38 3.95
N PHE A 170 -7.42 0.00 3.86
CA PHE A 170 -6.27 0.88 3.90
C PHE A 170 -5.98 1.36 2.48
N TRP A 171 -6.33 2.59 2.17
CA TRP A 171 -6.26 3.15 0.83
C TRP A 171 -4.87 3.65 0.47
N ALA A 172 -4.54 3.56 -0.81
CA ALA A 172 -3.38 4.21 -1.42
C ALA A 172 -3.69 4.52 -2.88
N PRO A 173 -3.37 5.73 -3.38
CA PRO A 173 -3.48 5.98 -4.80
C PRO A 173 -2.53 5.07 -5.56
N VAL A 174 -2.99 4.52 -6.68
CA VAL A 174 -2.20 3.61 -7.52
C VAL A 174 -2.24 4.04 -8.98
N SER A 175 -1.17 3.75 -9.70
CA SER A 175 -1.17 3.77 -11.16
C SER A 175 -1.02 2.35 -11.71
N MET A 176 -1.55 2.14 -12.92
CA MET A 176 -1.57 0.82 -13.56
C MET A 176 -0.86 0.86 -14.91
N ARG A 177 -0.04 -0.14 -15.17
CA ARG A 177 0.65 -0.32 -16.45
C ARG A 177 0.38 -1.71 -17.00
N LYS A 178 -0.14 -1.79 -18.21
CA LYS A 178 -0.24 -3.06 -18.94
C LYS A 178 1.15 -3.50 -19.38
N ARG A 179 1.51 -4.76 -19.11
CA ARG A 179 2.77 -5.34 -19.56
C ARG A 179 2.58 -6.07 -20.89
N VAL A 180 3.69 -6.32 -21.56
CA VAL A 180 3.72 -7.04 -22.83
C VAL A 180 3.15 -8.47 -22.70
N ASP A 181 3.30 -9.10 -21.54
CA ASP A 181 2.75 -10.42 -21.21
C ASP A 181 1.24 -10.40 -20.90
N GLY A 182 0.56 -9.28 -21.10
CA GLY A 182 -0.86 -9.10 -20.82
C GLY A 182 -1.21 -8.86 -19.35
N THR A 183 -0.25 -8.99 -18.43
CA THR A 183 -0.47 -8.69 -17.01
C THR A 183 -0.50 -7.19 -16.74
N THR A 184 -1.15 -6.79 -15.64
CA THR A 184 -1.16 -5.40 -15.18
C THR A 184 -0.27 -5.25 -13.96
N ALA A 185 0.73 -4.38 -14.08
CA ALA A 185 1.49 -3.92 -12.91
C ALA A 185 0.71 -2.81 -12.20
N VAL A 186 0.63 -2.88 -10.89
CA VAL A 186 0.03 -1.86 -10.03
C VAL A 186 1.13 -1.24 -9.17
N PHE A 187 1.25 0.09 -9.19
CA PHE A 187 2.24 0.83 -8.42
C PHE A 187 1.56 1.73 -7.40
N PRO A 188 1.77 1.51 -6.10
CA PRO A 188 1.22 2.35 -5.05
C PRO A 188 2.06 3.63 -4.86
N HIS A 189 1.40 4.80 -4.93
CA HIS A 189 2.00 6.11 -4.73
C HIS A 189 1.96 6.50 -3.25
N PHE A 190 2.90 5.97 -2.45
CA PHE A 190 2.91 6.28 -1.02
C PHE A 190 3.32 7.73 -0.74
N ILE A 191 4.63 8.04 -0.87
CA ILE A 191 5.20 9.34 -0.53
C ILE A 191 6.37 9.76 -1.43
N MET A 192 6.80 8.88 -2.35
CA MET A 192 8.08 9.07 -3.06
C MET A 192 7.98 10.04 -4.24
N ASP A 193 6.79 10.26 -4.77
CA ASP A 193 6.55 11.11 -5.93
C ASP A 193 5.48 12.20 -5.66
N ARG A 194 4.21 11.85 -5.52
CA ARG A 194 3.06 12.77 -5.50
C ARG A 194 3.18 13.97 -4.55
N GLY A 195 3.87 13.81 -3.41
CA GLY A 195 4.10 14.86 -2.42
C GLY A 195 5.34 15.71 -2.66
N LYS A 196 6.09 15.44 -3.75
CA LYS A 196 7.32 16.16 -4.09
C LYS A 196 7.03 17.49 -4.80
N PRO A 197 7.97 18.48 -4.69
CA PRO A 197 7.87 19.72 -5.44
C PRO A 197 7.72 19.49 -6.96
N GLY A 198 6.98 20.34 -7.63
CA GLY A 198 6.75 20.24 -9.09
C GLY A 198 5.80 19.12 -9.51
N MET A 199 4.97 18.64 -8.56
CA MET A 199 3.92 17.65 -8.82
C MET A 199 2.56 18.12 -8.30
N ILE A 200 1.51 17.94 -9.10
CA ILE A 200 0.11 18.23 -8.72
C ILE A 200 -0.82 17.09 -9.15
N THR A 201 -1.95 16.99 -8.47
CA THR A 201 -3.01 16.03 -8.84
C THR A 201 -4.25 16.78 -9.30
N LEU A 202 -4.76 16.38 -10.46
CA LEU A 202 -5.90 17.01 -11.12
C LEU A 202 -7.08 16.03 -11.23
N ASN A 203 -8.30 16.57 -11.08
CA ASN A 203 -9.52 15.90 -11.49
C ASN A 203 -9.67 15.90 -13.03
N GLN A 204 -10.77 15.36 -13.55
CA GLN A 204 -11.04 15.30 -14.99
C GLN A 204 -11.47 16.66 -15.58
N ASN A 205 -11.65 17.69 -14.75
CA ASN A 205 -11.88 19.06 -15.18
C ASN A 205 -10.57 19.88 -15.27
N GLY A 206 -9.44 19.32 -14.90
CA GLY A 206 -8.13 20.02 -14.89
C GLY A 206 -7.87 20.85 -13.62
N GLU A 207 -8.58 20.59 -12.52
CA GLU A 207 -8.49 21.30 -11.27
C GLU A 207 -7.85 20.44 -10.18
N ARG A 208 -7.07 21.07 -9.28
CA ARG A 208 -6.63 20.41 -8.02
C ARG A 208 -7.84 20.24 -7.10
N PHE A 209 -7.86 19.15 -6.37
CA PHE A 209 -8.99 18.82 -5.48
C PHE A 209 -8.54 18.28 -4.12
N LEU A 210 -7.24 18.16 -3.86
CA LEU A 210 -6.70 17.64 -2.60
C LEU A 210 -5.30 18.13 -2.32
N ASN A 211 -4.80 17.85 -1.10
CA ASN A 211 -3.43 18.04 -0.69
C ASN A 211 -2.58 16.81 -1.09
N GLU A 212 -1.70 16.97 -2.06
CA GLU A 212 -0.88 15.86 -2.58
C GLU A 212 0.13 15.32 -1.56
N SER A 213 0.48 16.09 -0.54
CA SER A 213 1.43 15.68 0.50
C SER A 213 0.76 15.03 1.71
N THR A 214 -0.58 14.86 1.71
CA THR A 214 -1.29 14.14 2.77
C THR A 214 -0.90 12.65 2.80
N SER A 215 -1.32 11.91 3.85
CA SER A 215 -1.09 10.46 3.87
C SER A 215 -1.77 9.79 2.68
N TYR A 216 -1.22 8.66 2.21
CA TYR A 216 -1.80 7.94 1.08
C TYR A 216 -3.21 7.42 1.35
N HIS A 217 -3.52 7.10 2.61
CA HIS A 217 -4.86 6.70 3.03
C HIS A 217 -5.86 7.86 2.86
N LEU A 218 -5.53 9.04 3.40
CA LEU A 218 -6.37 10.23 3.25
C LEU A 218 -6.45 10.70 1.81
N PHE A 219 -5.40 10.49 1.00
CA PHE A 219 -5.43 10.78 -0.42
C PHE A 219 -6.47 9.90 -1.15
N GLY A 220 -6.47 8.58 -0.88
CA GLY A 220 -7.46 7.66 -1.46
C GLY A 220 -8.89 7.98 -1.04
N LEU A 221 -9.10 8.34 0.23
CA LEU A 221 -10.42 8.81 0.72
C LEU A 221 -10.84 10.11 0.05
N ALA A 222 -9.92 11.08 -0.10
CA ALA A 222 -10.21 12.34 -0.77
C ALA A 222 -10.59 12.14 -2.25
N MET A 223 -9.94 11.20 -2.97
CA MET A 223 -10.35 10.83 -4.33
C MET A 223 -11.79 10.33 -4.37
N GLN A 224 -12.16 9.44 -3.46
CA GLN A 224 -13.51 8.87 -3.40
C GLN A 224 -14.56 9.93 -3.05
N ALA A 225 -14.27 10.77 -2.06
CA ALA A 225 -15.15 11.85 -1.66
C ALA A 225 -15.33 12.90 -2.76
N ALA A 226 -14.24 13.35 -3.38
CA ALA A 226 -14.30 14.33 -4.46
C ALA A 226 -15.04 13.81 -5.70
N ASN A 227 -14.90 12.52 -6.01
CA ASN A 227 -15.55 11.91 -7.18
C ASN A 227 -17.08 11.95 -7.13
N ALA A 228 -17.68 12.15 -5.96
CA ALA A 228 -19.12 12.33 -5.81
C ALA A 228 -19.64 13.66 -6.41
N SER A 229 -18.79 14.69 -6.41
CA SER A 229 -19.16 16.03 -6.89
C SER A 229 -18.43 16.43 -8.18
N SER A 230 -17.22 15.91 -8.40
CA SER A 230 -16.39 16.22 -9.56
C SER A 230 -15.60 14.98 -9.98
N PRO A 231 -15.70 14.52 -11.24
CA PRO A 231 -15.03 13.32 -11.69
C PRO A 231 -13.51 13.39 -11.45
N CYS A 232 -12.98 12.47 -10.65
CA CYS A 232 -11.56 12.38 -10.35
C CYS A 232 -11.03 10.93 -10.23
N ILE A 233 -11.78 9.96 -10.74
CA ILE A 233 -11.37 8.57 -10.87
C ILE A 233 -11.51 8.14 -12.34
N PRO A 234 -10.36 8.03 -13.07
CA PRO A 234 -9.00 8.32 -12.66
C PRO A 234 -8.73 9.82 -12.46
N ALA A 235 -7.81 10.13 -11.53
CA ALA A 235 -7.20 11.45 -11.46
C ALA A 235 -5.91 11.48 -12.31
N TRP A 236 -5.36 12.66 -12.54
CA TRP A 236 -4.09 12.85 -13.22
C TRP A 236 -3.02 13.31 -12.23
N LEU A 237 -1.92 12.57 -12.10
CA LEU A 237 -0.71 13.08 -11.44
C LEU A 237 0.20 13.69 -12.49
N VAL A 238 0.42 14.98 -12.39
CA VAL A 238 1.14 15.80 -13.38
C VAL A 238 2.47 16.28 -12.79
N CYS A 239 3.52 16.27 -13.57
CA CYS A 239 4.80 16.89 -13.24
C CYS A 239 5.47 17.52 -14.45
N ASP A 240 6.50 18.32 -14.22
CA ASP A 240 7.39 18.84 -15.23
C ASP A 240 8.67 17.98 -15.42
N ALA A 241 9.51 18.33 -16.39
CA ALA A 241 10.73 17.58 -16.69
C ALA A 241 11.74 17.59 -15.53
N ALA A 242 11.81 18.67 -14.77
CA ALA A 242 12.72 18.80 -13.64
C ALA A 242 12.30 17.86 -12.50
N ALA A 243 11.00 17.82 -12.19
CA ALA A 243 10.46 16.93 -11.18
C ALA A 243 10.55 15.45 -11.60
N LEU A 244 10.24 15.11 -12.86
CA LEU A 244 10.42 13.75 -13.40
C LEU A 244 11.86 13.28 -13.23
N LYS A 245 12.83 14.09 -13.67
CA LYS A 245 14.26 13.76 -13.55
C LYS A 245 14.68 13.57 -12.10
N ARG A 246 14.22 14.44 -11.20
CA ARG A 246 14.65 14.44 -9.80
C ARG A 246 14.00 13.35 -8.96
N TYR A 247 12.70 13.11 -9.12
CA TYR A 247 11.92 12.25 -8.25
C TYR A 247 11.37 11.00 -8.93
N GLY A 248 11.36 10.96 -10.26
CA GLY A 248 10.63 9.96 -11.02
C GLY A 248 9.12 10.24 -11.02
N LEU A 249 8.33 9.32 -11.57
CA LEU A 249 6.86 9.38 -11.59
C LEU A 249 6.29 7.96 -11.66
N GLY A 250 5.74 7.49 -10.56
CA GLY A 250 5.23 6.12 -10.50
C GLY A 250 6.31 5.07 -10.79
N MET A 251 6.12 4.28 -11.83
CA MET A 251 7.09 3.24 -12.23
C MET A 251 8.35 3.80 -12.89
N ILE A 252 8.36 5.08 -13.21
CA ILE A 252 9.51 5.76 -13.83
C ILE A 252 10.45 6.22 -12.71
N ARG A 253 11.67 5.73 -12.74
CA ARG A 253 12.66 5.99 -11.67
C ARG A 253 13.24 7.39 -11.76
N PRO A 254 13.75 7.96 -10.64
CA PRO A 254 14.57 9.16 -10.66
C PRO A 254 15.75 9.03 -11.63
N GLY A 255 16.14 10.15 -12.25
CA GLY A 255 17.17 10.19 -13.29
C GLY A 255 16.63 9.94 -14.70
N ALA A 256 15.32 9.73 -14.85
CA ALA A 256 14.71 9.62 -16.17
C ALA A 256 14.76 10.97 -16.90
N GLU A 257 15.07 10.88 -18.19
CA GLU A 257 15.11 12.02 -19.11
C GLU A 257 14.24 11.74 -20.33
N PRO A 258 13.72 12.78 -20.98
CA PRO A 258 13.06 12.64 -22.27
C PRO A 258 13.93 11.85 -23.26
N GLY A 259 13.31 10.91 -24.00
CA GLY A 259 13.99 10.02 -24.93
C GLY A 259 13.94 8.54 -24.48
N LYS A 260 15.04 7.80 -24.68
CA LYS A 260 15.04 6.32 -24.53
C LYS A 260 14.57 5.80 -23.18
N SER A 261 14.84 6.51 -22.07
CA SER A 261 14.50 6.03 -20.73
C SER A 261 12.99 6.01 -20.43
N ILE A 262 12.21 6.88 -21.08
CA ILE A 262 10.76 6.97 -20.92
C ILE A 262 9.96 6.40 -22.10
N ALA A 263 10.62 6.11 -23.22
CA ALA A 263 9.96 5.63 -24.44
C ALA A 263 9.04 4.41 -24.23
N PRO A 264 9.40 3.39 -23.44
CA PRO A 264 8.51 2.27 -23.20
C PRO A 264 7.21 2.64 -22.47
N TYR A 265 7.26 3.65 -21.61
CA TYR A 265 6.09 4.13 -20.85
C TYR A 265 5.17 5.03 -21.68
N LEU A 266 5.72 5.71 -22.69
CA LEU A 266 4.96 6.44 -23.69
C LEU A 266 4.27 5.49 -24.68
N ALA A 267 5.02 4.47 -25.14
CA ALA A 267 4.54 3.51 -26.12
C ALA A 267 3.36 2.66 -25.63
N ASP A 268 3.33 2.32 -24.35
CA ASP A 268 2.23 1.52 -23.75
C ASP A 268 1.12 2.39 -23.11
N GLY A 269 1.22 3.72 -23.22
CA GLY A 269 0.21 4.66 -22.73
C GLY A 269 0.15 4.83 -21.21
N TYR A 270 1.16 4.35 -20.49
CA TYR A 270 1.28 4.60 -19.04
C TYR A 270 1.63 6.06 -18.76
N LEU A 271 2.50 6.65 -19.57
CA LEU A 271 2.95 8.04 -19.46
C LEU A 271 2.39 8.87 -20.62
N THR A 272 1.79 10.01 -20.30
CA THR A 272 1.48 11.06 -21.27
C THR A 272 2.56 12.13 -21.21
N GLN A 273 3.06 12.59 -22.36
CA GLN A 273 4.03 13.69 -22.49
C GLN A 273 3.44 14.79 -23.36
N ALA A 274 3.69 16.06 -23.00
CA ALA A 274 3.29 17.24 -23.77
C ALA A 274 4.38 18.30 -23.74
N ALA A 275 4.58 19.00 -24.87
CA ALA A 275 5.60 20.04 -24.98
C ALA A 275 5.23 21.33 -24.20
N ASN A 276 3.94 21.56 -24.00
CA ASN A 276 3.41 22.75 -23.32
C ASN A 276 2.07 22.47 -22.64
N ILE A 277 1.54 23.42 -21.87
CA ILE A 277 0.28 23.29 -21.12
C ILE A 277 -0.94 23.12 -22.05
N PRO A 278 -1.10 23.86 -23.15
CA PRO A 278 -2.22 23.63 -24.08
C PRO A 278 -2.22 22.22 -24.66
N GLU A 279 -1.08 21.70 -25.09
CA GLU A 279 -0.97 20.33 -25.58
C GLU A 279 -1.27 19.30 -24.48
N LEU A 280 -0.81 19.57 -23.25
CA LEU A 280 -1.15 18.72 -22.10
C LEU A 280 -2.65 18.68 -21.90
N ALA A 281 -3.32 19.82 -21.91
CA ALA A 281 -4.79 19.90 -21.76
C ALA A 281 -5.53 19.05 -22.80
N ILE A 282 -5.14 19.14 -24.07
CA ILE A 282 -5.71 18.32 -25.15
C ILE A 282 -5.53 16.83 -24.87
N LYS A 283 -4.32 16.42 -24.48
CA LYS A 283 -3.99 15.01 -24.22
C LYS A 283 -4.69 14.45 -22.98
N LEU A 284 -4.94 15.28 -21.98
CA LEU A 284 -5.70 14.89 -20.77
C LEU A 284 -7.22 14.97 -20.98
N GLY A 285 -7.69 15.63 -22.04
CA GLY A 285 -9.12 15.84 -22.29
C GLY A 285 -9.74 16.88 -21.37
N VAL A 286 -8.97 17.88 -20.94
CA VAL A 286 -9.42 18.94 -20.02
C VAL A 286 -9.42 20.31 -20.72
N ASP A 287 -10.19 21.27 -20.17
CA ASP A 287 -10.19 22.62 -20.68
C ASP A 287 -8.82 23.29 -20.47
N SER A 288 -8.27 23.86 -21.56
CA SER A 288 -6.93 24.45 -21.56
C SER A 288 -6.82 25.71 -20.69
N ALA A 289 -7.87 26.52 -20.62
CA ALA A 289 -7.87 27.73 -19.79
C ALA A 289 -7.97 27.36 -18.29
N VAL A 290 -8.76 26.34 -17.97
CA VAL A 290 -8.85 25.80 -16.60
C VAL A 290 -7.50 25.25 -16.16
N LEU A 291 -6.86 24.39 -16.97
CA LEU A 291 -5.56 23.82 -16.64
C LEU A 291 -4.47 24.89 -16.46
N ALA A 292 -4.42 25.86 -17.39
CA ALA A 292 -3.46 26.96 -17.31
C ALA A 292 -3.63 27.79 -16.02
N ARG A 293 -4.88 28.11 -15.66
CA ARG A 293 -5.20 28.82 -14.41
C ARG A 293 -4.82 27.99 -13.18
N THR A 294 -5.11 26.69 -13.17
CA THR A 294 -4.77 25.77 -12.07
C THR A 294 -3.24 25.75 -11.85
N ILE A 295 -2.47 25.59 -12.92
CA ILE A 295 -0.99 25.58 -12.84
C ILE A 295 -0.46 26.95 -12.41
N ALA A 296 -0.97 28.04 -12.96
CA ALA A 296 -0.54 29.40 -12.58
C ALA A 296 -0.80 29.68 -11.07
N THR A 297 -1.98 29.31 -10.56
CA THR A 297 -2.33 29.45 -9.14
C THR A 297 -1.40 28.61 -8.26
N PHE A 298 -1.11 27.37 -8.66
CA PHE A 298 -0.18 26.52 -7.93
C PHE A 298 1.25 27.06 -7.96
N ASN A 299 1.73 27.58 -9.11
CA ASN A 299 3.06 28.16 -9.22
C ASN A 299 3.22 29.38 -8.32
N ALA A 300 2.22 30.26 -8.29
CA ALA A 300 2.22 31.42 -7.37
C ALA A 300 2.26 30.97 -5.89
N ALA A 301 1.50 29.95 -5.51
CA ALA A 301 1.55 29.35 -4.18
C ALA A 301 2.94 28.76 -3.86
N ALA A 302 3.59 28.12 -4.84
CA ALA A 302 4.94 27.56 -4.69
C ALA A 302 6.00 28.67 -4.47
N GLU A 303 5.92 29.76 -5.19
CA GLU A 303 6.81 30.93 -5.02
C GLU A 303 6.65 31.59 -3.65
N GLN A 304 5.40 31.70 -3.17
CA GLN A 304 5.09 32.22 -1.84
C GLN A 304 5.47 31.23 -0.72
N GLY A 305 5.50 29.91 -1.02
CA GLY A 305 5.73 28.84 -0.08
C GLY A 305 4.49 28.49 0.76
N VAL A 306 3.30 28.95 0.33
CA VAL A 306 2.02 28.76 1.03
C VAL A 306 0.96 28.27 0.05
N ASP A 307 0.39 27.11 0.30
CA ASP A 307 -0.77 26.59 -0.42
C ASP A 307 -2.04 26.86 0.39
N ALA A 308 -2.66 28.01 0.14
CA ALA A 308 -3.86 28.42 0.86
C ALA A 308 -5.07 27.52 0.59
N ALA A 309 -5.15 26.91 -0.60
CA ALA A 309 -6.28 26.07 -1.02
C ALA A 309 -6.31 24.71 -0.30
N PHE A 310 -5.16 24.05 -0.15
CA PHE A 310 -5.09 22.70 0.39
C PHE A 310 -4.09 22.55 1.53
N GLN A 311 -3.42 23.62 1.96
CA GLN A 311 -2.46 23.65 3.07
C GLN A 311 -1.33 22.63 2.91
N ARG A 312 -0.84 22.45 1.68
CA ARG A 312 0.24 21.51 1.39
C ARG A 312 1.54 21.97 2.02
N GLY A 313 2.14 21.10 2.83
CA GLY A 313 3.35 21.41 3.58
C GLY A 313 3.09 22.09 4.94
N ALA A 314 1.84 22.14 5.42
CA ALA A 314 1.51 22.73 6.72
C ALA A 314 1.96 21.86 7.90
N THR A 315 2.00 20.54 7.76
CA THR A 315 2.36 19.62 8.86
C THR A 315 3.80 19.12 8.77
N GLY A 316 4.37 18.73 9.93
CA GLY A 316 5.69 18.11 9.99
C GLY A 316 5.80 16.82 9.16
N TYR A 317 4.73 16.01 9.14
CA TYR A 317 4.65 14.81 8.29
C TYR A 317 4.83 15.15 6.81
N GLN A 318 4.09 16.13 6.30
CA GLN A 318 4.15 16.55 4.90
C GLN A 318 5.53 17.11 4.56
N ARG A 319 6.07 18.00 5.37
CA ARG A 319 7.38 18.63 5.17
C ARG A 319 8.53 17.61 5.18
N ASN A 320 8.47 16.61 6.06
CA ASN A 320 9.47 15.53 6.11
C ASN A 320 9.46 14.64 4.84
N ASN A 321 8.32 14.54 4.17
CA ASN A 321 8.17 13.79 2.91
C ASN A 321 8.39 14.66 1.66
N GLY A 322 8.56 15.97 1.82
CA GLY A 322 8.95 16.90 0.77
C GLY A 322 10.41 16.76 0.35
N ASP A 323 11.01 17.84 -0.12
CA ASP A 323 12.43 17.93 -0.45
C ASP A 323 13.01 19.28 0.03
N ALA A 324 13.58 19.29 1.21
CA ALA A 324 14.23 20.48 1.78
C ALA A 324 15.49 20.91 1.01
N THR A 325 16.07 20.04 0.17
CA THR A 325 17.30 20.33 -0.60
C THR A 325 17.03 21.09 -1.90
N GLN A 326 15.75 21.33 -2.21
CA GLN A 326 15.36 22.13 -3.39
C GLN A 326 15.59 23.64 -3.18
N GLY A 327 15.70 24.10 -1.95
CA GLY A 327 15.94 25.52 -1.62
C GLY A 327 14.69 26.41 -1.60
N GLY A 328 13.50 25.86 -1.82
CA GLY A 328 12.23 26.60 -1.72
C GLY A 328 11.78 26.87 -0.26
N LYS A 329 10.88 27.84 -0.08
CA LYS A 329 10.31 28.21 1.24
C LYS A 329 9.53 27.05 1.88
N ASN A 330 8.97 26.16 1.07
CA ASN A 330 8.20 25.00 1.50
C ASN A 330 8.72 23.74 0.78
N PRO A 331 9.20 22.72 1.48
CA PRO A 331 9.78 21.54 0.87
C PRO A 331 8.78 20.68 0.08
N CYS A 332 7.48 20.95 0.18
CA CYS A 332 6.44 20.26 -0.56
C CYS A 332 6.02 20.97 -1.85
N LEU A 333 6.39 22.26 -2.01
CA LEU A 333 5.96 23.11 -3.13
C LEU A 333 7.13 23.42 -4.05
N GLY A 334 6.89 23.35 -5.36
CA GLY A 334 7.81 23.75 -6.41
C GLY A 334 7.02 23.99 -7.68
N PRO A 335 7.34 25.06 -8.45
CA PRO A 335 6.59 25.40 -9.65
C PRO A 335 6.74 24.36 -10.73
N LEU A 336 5.70 24.20 -11.57
CA LEU A 336 5.71 23.41 -12.80
C LEU A 336 6.02 24.36 -13.97
N VAL A 337 7.29 24.44 -14.39
CA VAL A 337 7.74 25.40 -15.41
C VAL A 337 8.67 24.79 -16.44
N ALA A 338 9.27 23.64 -16.18
CA ALA A 338 10.27 23.01 -17.02
C ALA A 338 9.63 22.03 -18.01
N ALA A 339 9.32 22.48 -19.22
CA ALA A 339 8.85 21.58 -20.28
C ALA A 339 9.88 20.49 -20.63
N PRO A 340 9.47 19.34 -21.17
CA PRO A 340 8.08 18.90 -21.36
C PRO A 340 7.37 18.53 -20.05
N PHE A 341 6.02 18.51 -20.10
CA PHE A 341 5.15 18.12 -18.99
C PHE A 341 4.73 16.66 -19.15
N PHE A 342 4.48 16.01 -18.01
CA PHE A 342 4.15 14.59 -17.95
C PHE A 342 2.96 14.33 -17.06
N ALA A 343 2.18 13.30 -17.40
CA ALA A 343 1.03 12.89 -16.60
C ALA A 343 0.88 11.37 -16.59
N ILE A 344 0.40 10.82 -15.45
CA ILE A 344 -0.07 9.44 -15.32
C ILE A 344 -1.43 9.41 -14.64
N ARG A 345 -2.19 8.33 -14.87
CA ARG A 345 -3.50 8.13 -14.23
C ARG A 345 -3.36 7.53 -12.84
N LEU A 346 -4.12 8.08 -11.87
CA LEU A 346 -4.23 7.57 -10.53
C LEU A 346 -5.64 7.03 -10.25
N TYR A 347 -5.69 5.94 -9.50
CA TYR A 347 -6.91 5.29 -9.03
C TYR A 347 -6.85 5.08 -7.51
N PRO A 348 -7.98 5.09 -6.80
CA PRO A 348 -8.01 4.79 -5.37
C PRO A 348 -7.87 3.28 -5.14
N GLY A 349 -6.63 2.80 -5.10
CA GLY A 349 -6.30 1.43 -4.74
C GLY A 349 -6.29 1.21 -3.23
N ASP A 350 -6.20 -0.05 -2.81
CA ASP A 350 -6.10 -0.45 -1.41
C ASP A 350 -4.93 -1.41 -1.18
N ILE A 351 -4.31 -1.31 -0.03
CA ILE A 351 -3.16 -2.12 0.37
C ILE A 351 -3.50 -3.17 1.42
N GLY A 352 -4.76 -3.27 1.81
CA GLY A 352 -5.27 -4.24 2.77
C GLY A 352 -6.68 -3.91 3.22
N ALA A 353 -7.46 -4.94 3.62
CA ALA A 353 -8.72 -4.72 4.33
C ALA A 353 -8.44 -4.24 5.76
N SER A 354 -9.26 -3.33 6.25
CA SER A 354 -9.29 -2.94 7.66
C SER A 354 -10.41 -3.65 8.43
N THR A 355 -11.32 -4.29 7.71
CA THR A 355 -12.38 -5.14 8.27
C THR A 355 -11.99 -6.61 8.18
N GLY A 356 -12.35 -7.38 9.20
CA GLY A 356 -12.04 -8.80 9.29
C GLY A 356 -12.86 -9.46 10.42
N LEU A 357 -12.38 -10.57 10.92
CA LEU A 357 -13.02 -11.29 12.04
C LEU A 357 -12.93 -10.48 13.34
N LEU A 358 -14.02 -10.43 14.10
CA LEU A 358 -13.98 -9.85 15.44
C LEU A 358 -13.15 -10.74 16.36
N THR A 359 -12.30 -10.11 17.15
CA THR A 359 -11.45 -10.79 18.12
C THR A 359 -11.48 -10.07 19.46
N ASP A 360 -11.17 -10.81 20.52
CA ASP A 360 -10.85 -10.23 21.81
C ASP A 360 -9.38 -9.76 21.89
N THR A 361 -8.97 -9.30 23.06
CA THR A 361 -7.61 -8.80 23.32
C THR A 361 -6.52 -9.87 23.24
N ALA A 362 -6.87 -11.16 23.26
CA ALA A 362 -5.94 -12.27 23.04
C ALA A 362 -5.88 -12.73 21.57
N GLY A 363 -6.66 -12.11 20.69
CA GLY A 363 -6.77 -12.50 19.28
C GLY A 363 -7.70 -13.69 19.06
N ARG A 364 -8.47 -14.13 20.08
CA ARG A 364 -9.46 -15.21 19.94
C ARG A 364 -10.64 -14.68 19.12
N VAL A 365 -11.04 -15.43 18.11
CA VAL A 365 -12.17 -15.10 17.25
C VAL A 365 -13.47 -15.20 18.05
N LEU A 366 -14.36 -14.21 17.90
CA LEU A 366 -15.64 -14.15 18.55
C LEU A 366 -16.74 -14.74 17.66
N ASP A 367 -17.74 -15.36 18.28
CA ASP A 367 -18.98 -15.83 17.63
C ASP A 367 -20.06 -14.73 17.64
N GLU A 368 -21.25 -15.05 17.12
CA GLU A 368 -22.38 -14.13 17.04
C GLU A 368 -22.89 -13.66 18.43
N SER A 369 -22.59 -14.40 19.49
CA SER A 369 -22.90 -14.00 20.88
C SER A 369 -21.81 -13.16 21.54
N ASN A 370 -20.74 -12.82 20.81
CA ASN A 370 -19.51 -12.23 21.31
C ASN A 370 -18.70 -13.12 22.27
N ALA A 371 -18.97 -14.41 22.30
CA ALA A 371 -18.17 -15.36 23.07
C ALA A 371 -16.95 -15.83 22.22
N PRO A 372 -15.78 -16.04 22.86
CA PRO A 372 -14.62 -16.57 22.15
C PRO A 372 -14.84 -18.01 21.65
N ILE A 373 -14.61 -18.25 20.37
CA ILE A 373 -14.52 -19.60 19.81
C ILE A 373 -13.20 -20.21 20.30
N SER A 374 -13.31 -21.17 21.24
CA SER A 374 -12.12 -21.81 21.82
C SER A 374 -11.23 -22.42 20.71
N GLY A 375 -9.92 -22.14 20.76
CA GLY A 375 -8.96 -22.68 19.81
C GLY A 375 -8.97 -22.03 18.40
N LEU A 376 -9.70 -20.93 18.21
CA LEU A 376 -9.65 -20.18 16.96
C LEU A 376 -9.15 -18.75 17.21
N TYR A 377 -8.12 -18.34 16.46
CA TYR A 377 -7.50 -17.03 16.54
C TYR A 377 -7.41 -16.39 15.15
N ALA A 378 -7.45 -15.07 15.10
CA ALA A 378 -7.17 -14.31 13.88
C ALA A 378 -6.24 -13.14 14.18
N VAL A 379 -5.31 -12.87 13.27
CA VAL A 379 -4.30 -11.82 13.40
C VAL A 379 -4.05 -11.13 12.06
N GLY A 380 -3.42 -9.95 12.11
CA GLY A 380 -3.17 -9.17 10.88
C GLY A 380 -4.47 -8.74 10.20
N ASN A 381 -4.54 -8.82 8.86
CA ASN A 381 -5.72 -8.38 8.12
C ASN A 381 -6.86 -9.42 8.07
N ASP A 382 -6.69 -10.60 8.68
CA ASP A 382 -7.80 -11.52 8.89
C ASP A 382 -8.66 -11.11 10.10
N MET A 383 -8.11 -10.30 11.02
CA MET A 383 -8.86 -9.72 12.13
C MET A 383 -9.34 -8.30 11.80
N GLN A 384 -10.41 -7.88 12.46
CA GLN A 384 -10.88 -6.50 12.46
C GLN A 384 -9.77 -5.58 12.97
N SER A 385 -9.45 -4.53 12.21
CA SER A 385 -8.43 -3.58 12.63
C SER A 385 -8.82 -2.85 13.90
N ILE A 386 -7.93 -2.85 14.88
CA ILE A 386 -8.07 -2.08 16.12
C ILE A 386 -8.09 -0.56 15.91
N MET A 387 -7.75 -0.11 14.70
CA MET A 387 -7.71 1.31 14.33
C MET A 387 -9.04 1.83 13.77
N GLY A 388 -10.10 1.01 13.75
CA GLY A 388 -11.42 1.43 13.28
C GLY A 388 -11.44 1.96 11.84
N GLY A 389 -10.56 1.45 10.97
CA GLY A 389 -10.42 1.93 9.59
C GLY A 389 -9.55 3.18 9.42
N THR A 390 -8.96 3.75 10.49
CA THR A 390 -7.93 4.80 10.36
C THR A 390 -6.59 4.21 9.93
N TYR A 391 -5.76 5.04 9.31
CA TYR A 391 -4.39 4.67 8.93
C TYR A 391 -3.39 5.70 9.50
N PRO A 392 -2.95 5.58 10.76
CA PRO A 392 -2.05 6.54 11.40
C PRO A 392 -0.68 6.62 10.73
N GLY A 393 -0.22 5.56 10.06
CA GLY A 393 1.06 5.57 9.35
C GLY A 393 1.57 4.19 8.93
N PRO A 394 2.72 4.13 8.23
CA PRO A 394 3.36 2.88 7.84
C PRO A 394 3.64 1.98 9.03
N GLY A 395 3.36 0.68 8.89
CA GLY A 395 3.52 -0.31 9.95
C GLY A 395 2.22 -0.68 10.66
N ILE A 396 1.11 0.02 10.40
CA ILE A 396 -0.18 -0.20 11.08
C ILE A 396 -0.80 -1.58 10.79
N THR A 397 -0.41 -2.25 9.74
CA THR A 397 -0.83 -3.62 9.45
C THR A 397 0.07 -4.63 10.14
N ILE A 398 1.38 -4.50 9.98
CA ILE A 398 2.34 -5.46 10.51
C ILE A 398 2.57 -5.32 12.03
N GLY A 399 2.51 -4.10 12.57
CA GLY A 399 2.67 -3.86 14.01
C GLY A 399 1.60 -4.55 14.84
N PRO A 400 0.30 -4.23 14.65
CA PRO A 400 -0.79 -4.96 15.28
C PRO A 400 -0.78 -6.46 14.96
N GLY A 401 -0.47 -6.84 13.70
CA GLY A 401 -0.36 -8.24 13.29
C GLY A 401 0.64 -9.03 14.13
N LEU A 402 1.84 -8.50 14.37
CA LEU A 402 2.85 -9.14 15.23
C LEU A 402 2.45 -9.14 16.69
N THR A 403 1.84 -8.06 17.19
CA THR A 403 1.39 -7.96 18.59
C THR A 403 0.32 -9.01 18.87
N PHE A 404 -0.71 -9.08 18.04
CA PHE A 404 -1.78 -10.06 18.21
C PHE A 404 -1.32 -11.49 17.93
N ALA A 405 -0.36 -11.71 17.00
CA ALA A 405 0.24 -13.02 16.82
C ALA A 405 0.95 -13.51 18.09
N TYR A 406 1.66 -12.61 18.78
CA TYR A 406 2.29 -12.95 20.07
C TYR A 406 1.26 -13.27 21.16
N LEU A 407 0.19 -12.45 21.26
CA LEU A 407 -0.87 -12.67 22.25
C LEU A 407 -1.63 -13.97 21.98
N ALA A 408 -2.01 -14.22 20.74
CA ALA A 408 -2.68 -15.46 20.32
C ALA A 408 -1.81 -16.70 20.57
N ALA A 409 -0.52 -16.63 20.26
CA ALA A 409 0.41 -17.74 20.51
C ALA A 409 0.54 -18.04 22.02
N ARG A 410 0.60 -17.01 22.87
CA ARG A 410 0.63 -17.19 24.33
C ARG A 410 -0.63 -17.85 24.87
N ASP A 411 -1.80 -17.46 24.38
CA ASP A 411 -3.09 -18.05 24.79
C ASP A 411 -3.19 -19.50 24.30
N ALA A 412 -2.83 -19.75 23.03
CA ALA A 412 -2.81 -21.08 22.44
C ALA A 412 -1.88 -22.07 23.20
N VAL A 413 -0.72 -21.60 23.66
CA VAL A 413 0.20 -22.42 24.48
C VAL A 413 -0.44 -22.78 25.82
N LYS A 414 -1.09 -21.81 26.50
CA LYS A 414 -1.81 -22.10 27.76
C LYS A 414 -2.89 -23.15 27.54
N ARG A 415 -3.67 -23.03 26.47
CA ARG A 415 -4.70 -24.01 26.12
C ARG A 415 -4.12 -25.40 25.82
N ALA A 416 -2.94 -25.48 25.21
CA ALA A 416 -2.30 -26.73 24.83
C ALA A 416 -1.79 -27.56 26.05
N VAL A 417 -1.55 -26.88 27.18
CA VAL A 417 -1.01 -27.50 28.41
C VAL A 417 -2.07 -27.63 29.51
N ALA A 418 -3.24 -27.03 29.34
CA ALA A 418 -4.40 -27.23 30.20
C ALA A 418 -5.14 -28.54 29.80
#